data_255e671d3cd7766e6aefb32a86b4601e
#
_entry.id   255e671d3cd7766e6aefb32a86b4601e
#
_cell.length_a   1.000
_cell.length_b   1.000
_cell.length_c   1.000
_cell.angle_alpha   90.00
_cell.angle_beta   90.00
_cell.angle_gamma   90.00
#
_symmetry.space_group_name_H-M   'P 1'
#
loop_
_entity.id
_entity.type
_entity.pdbx_description
1 polymer ?
#
loop_
_entity_poly.entity_id
_entity_poly.type
_entity_poly.pdbx_seq_one_letter_code
_entity_poly.pdbx_strand_id
1 'polypeptide(L)'
;MINFRNPKFLSLAALCLLTACSSTKQLGSIDHGVRKQVPRLAFNPADIRQGSNYTQLVGRAFISDYKNYGERTGALIDVILNPVSASSTQWFEEVCRRGNVLSGPVSEAYRSRIRTVKTNQYGQFVFTDVPRGDYYLSARMYWLDTKPFTGPVQYGGLVAKKISLRDSIETIDLHDKDRCQAYYH
;
A
#
# COMPACT_ATOMS: atom_id res chain seq x y z
N MET A 1 -73.30 -18.68 -41.35
CA MET A 1 -73.25 -20.02 -40.73
C MET A 1 -71.78 -20.36 -40.46
N ILE A 2 -71.55 -20.90 -39.28
CA ILE A 2 -70.35 -21.52 -38.75
C ILE A 2 -69.43 -20.60 -37.99
N ASN A 3 -69.62 -20.70 -36.64
CA ASN A 3 -68.73 -20.35 -35.57
C ASN A 3 -67.43 -21.15 -35.59
N PHE A 4 -66.30 -20.53 -35.30
CA PHE A 4 -65.21 -21.25 -34.68
C PHE A 4 -64.58 -20.41 -33.58
N ARG A 5 -64.57 -21.00 -32.39
CA ARG A 5 -64.07 -20.58 -31.07
C ARG A 5 -62.59 -20.42 -31.09
N ASN A 6 -62.10 -19.38 -30.38
CA ASN A 6 -60.77 -19.25 -29.90
C ASN A 6 -60.35 -20.40 -28.98
N PRO A 7 -59.09 -20.76 -28.96
CA PRO A 7 -58.44 -21.00 -27.70
C PRO A 7 -57.24 -20.08 -27.47
N LYS A 8 -57.19 -19.55 -26.25
CA LYS A 8 -56.14 -18.76 -25.64
C LYS A 8 -54.88 -19.61 -25.47
N PHE A 9 -53.81 -19.28 -26.16
CA PHE A 9 -52.48 -19.76 -25.76
C PHE A 9 -51.83 -18.69 -24.91
N LEU A 10 -51.82 -18.94 -23.60
CA LEU A 10 -50.99 -18.25 -22.64
C LEU A 10 -49.54 -18.72 -22.87
N SER A 11 -48.72 -17.87 -23.48
CA SER A 11 -47.29 -18.10 -23.57
C SER A 11 -46.62 -17.46 -22.35
N LEU A 12 -46.29 -18.29 -21.37
CA LEU A 12 -45.56 -17.90 -20.17
C LEU A 12 -44.08 -17.76 -20.55
N ALA A 13 -43.65 -16.53 -20.89
CA ALA A 13 -42.25 -16.23 -21.10
C ALA A 13 -41.59 -16.15 -19.72
N ALA A 14 -40.89 -17.21 -19.33
CA ALA A 14 -40.03 -17.22 -18.18
C ALA A 14 -38.80 -16.34 -18.44
N LEU A 15 -38.81 -15.14 -17.88
CA LEU A 15 -37.71 -14.20 -17.92
C LEU A 15 -36.65 -14.68 -16.88
N CYS A 16 -35.71 -15.50 -17.34
CA CYS A 16 -34.51 -15.83 -16.53
C CYS A 16 -33.65 -14.58 -16.39
N LEU A 17 -33.83 -13.87 -15.28
CA LEU A 17 -32.88 -12.86 -14.82
C LEU A 17 -31.60 -13.56 -14.39
N LEU A 18 -30.64 -13.64 -15.30
CA LEU A 18 -29.24 -13.97 -14.98
C LEU A 18 -28.67 -12.78 -14.22
N THR A 19 -28.80 -12.80 -12.90
CA THR A 19 -27.98 -11.96 -12.01
C THR A 19 -26.55 -12.48 -12.09
N ALA A 20 -25.78 -11.96 -13.05
CA ALA A 20 -24.35 -12.11 -13.06
C ALA A 20 -23.81 -11.34 -11.84
N CYS A 21 -23.57 -12.04 -10.72
CA CYS A 21 -22.74 -11.54 -9.66
C CYS A 21 -21.30 -11.41 -10.21
N SER A 22 -21.02 -10.27 -10.81
CA SER A 22 -19.63 -9.85 -11.06
C SER A 22 -19.01 -9.50 -9.72
N SER A 23 -18.40 -10.50 -9.07
CA SER A 23 -17.48 -10.24 -7.98
C SER A 23 -16.24 -9.56 -8.57
N THR A 24 -16.30 -8.25 -8.67
CA THR A 24 -15.11 -7.43 -8.85
C THR A 24 -14.24 -7.62 -7.62
N LYS A 25 -13.28 -8.55 -7.69
CA LYS A 25 -12.17 -8.58 -6.73
C LYS A 25 -11.48 -7.23 -6.84
N GLN A 26 -11.67 -6.40 -5.82
CA GLN A 26 -11.00 -5.12 -5.74
C GLN A 26 -9.49 -5.38 -5.79
N LEU A 27 -8.83 -4.95 -6.87
CA LEU A 27 -7.37 -4.94 -6.97
C LEU A 27 -6.83 -4.10 -5.79
N GLY A 28 -6.13 -4.72 -4.86
CA GLY A 28 -5.53 -4.03 -3.72
C GLY A 28 -5.88 -4.59 -2.36
N SER A 29 -6.82 -5.54 -2.27
CA SER A 29 -7.13 -6.26 -1.03
C SER A 29 -6.50 -7.65 -1.08
N ILE A 30 -5.23 -7.76 -0.66
CA ILE A 30 -4.69 -9.07 -0.30
C ILE A 30 -5.42 -9.49 0.96
N ASP A 31 -6.23 -10.53 0.88
CA ASP A 31 -6.91 -11.09 2.04
C ASP A 31 -5.88 -11.80 2.91
N HIS A 32 -5.42 -11.12 3.94
CA HIS A 32 -4.51 -11.67 4.95
C HIS A 32 -5.27 -12.33 6.12
N GLY A 33 -6.52 -12.69 5.92
CA GLY A 33 -7.40 -13.14 7.00
C GLY A 33 -7.80 -11.99 7.95
N VAL A 34 -8.45 -12.36 9.06
CA VAL A 34 -8.87 -11.39 10.08
C VAL A 34 -7.63 -10.89 10.83
N ARG A 35 -7.18 -9.67 10.53
CA ARG A 35 -6.05 -9.04 11.22
C ARG A 35 -6.49 -8.48 12.56
N LYS A 36 -5.63 -8.64 13.58
CA LYS A 36 -5.85 -8.04 14.89
C LYS A 36 -5.89 -6.52 14.76
N GLN A 37 -6.94 -5.91 15.29
CA GLN A 37 -7.04 -4.46 15.40
C GLN A 37 -6.37 -3.99 16.70
N VAL A 38 -5.53 -2.96 16.59
CA VAL A 38 -4.85 -2.32 17.72
C VAL A 38 -5.26 -0.86 17.76
N PRO A 39 -5.73 -0.33 18.89
CA PRO A 39 -6.06 1.08 19.01
C PRO A 39 -4.86 1.96 18.66
N ARG A 40 -5.08 2.98 17.84
CA ARG A 40 -4.06 3.94 17.46
C ARG A 40 -3.70 4.82 18.65
N LEU A 41 -2.41 4.98 18.93
CA LEU A 41 -1.92 5.96 19.88
C LEU A 41 -2.21 7.38 19.39
N ALA A 42 -2.59 8.24 20.32
CA ALA A 42 -2.71 9.66 20.03
C ALA A 42 -1.36 10.23 19.61
N PHE A 43 -1.36 11.07 18.59
CA PHE A 43 -0.15 11.72 18.12
C PHE A 43 0.21 12.91 19.00
N ASN A 44 1.45 12.94 19.46
CA ASN A 44 2.04 14.07 20.18
C ASN A 44 3.15 14.69 19.33
N PRO A 45 3.02 15.93 18.85
CA PRO A 45 4.07 16.60 18.08
C PRO A 45 5.41 16.73 18.83
N ALA A 46 5.40 16.77 20.16
CA ALA A 46 6.61 16.89 20.99
C ALA A 46 7.49 15.62 20.94
N ASP A 47 6.96 14.48 20.46
CA ASP A 47 7.75 13.27 20.29
C ASP A 47 8.74 13.36 19.11
N ILE A 48 8.50 14.29 18.18
CA ILE A 48 9.34 14.44 16.99
C ILE A 48 10.59 15.20 17.35
N ARG A 49 11.75 14.53 17.19
CA ARG A 49 13.06 15.12 17.39
C ARG A 49 13.70 15.41 16.03
N GLN A 50 13.68 16.66 15.64
CA GLN A 50 14.28 17.15 14.39
C GLN A 50 15.31 18.23 14.69
N GLY A 51 16.41 18.23 13.94
CA GLY A 51 17.43 19.30 13.99
C GLY A 51 16.97 20.55 13.23
N SER A 52 17.67 21.63 13.42
CA SER A 52 17.48 22.89 12.68
C SER A 52 18.04 22.84 11.25
N ASN A 53 18.94 21.90 10.96
CA ASN A 53 19.53 21.73 9.65
C ASN A 53 18.67 20.85 8.75
N TYR A 54 18.80 21.05 7.45
CA TYR A 54 18.06 20.31 6.44
C TYR A 54 18.99 19.38 5.65
N THR A 55 18.39 18.40 5.02
CA THR A 55 19.03 17.41 4.13
C THR A 55 18.20 17.19 2.88
N GLN A 56 18.85 16.67 1.86
CA GLN A 56 18.20 16.06 0.71
C GLN A 56 18.31 14.53 0.84
N LEU A 57 17.18 13.84 0.79
CA LEU A 57 17.15 12.37 0.73
C LEU A 57 16.87 11.94 -0.69
N VAL A 58 17.80 11.21 -1.29
CA VAL A 58 17.66 10.59 -2.59
C VAL A 58 17.67 9.07 -2.43
N GLY A 59 17.03 8.36 -3.34
CA GLY A 59 17.04 6.91 -3.29
C GLY A 59 16.25 6.28 -4.42
N ARG A 60 16.19 4.96 -4.38
CA ARG A 60 15.48 4.15 -5.35
C ARG A 60 14.65 3.09 -4.63
N ALA A 61 13.46 2.82 -5.13
CA ALA A 61 12.58 1.75 -4.66
C ALA A 61 12.58 0.61 -5.69
N PHE A 62 12.97 -0.59 -5.26
CA PHE A 62 13.02 -1.77 -6.12
C PHE A 62 12.95 -3.07 -5.31
N ILE A 63 12.52 -4.15 -5.96
CA ILE A 63 12.46 -5.48 -5.38
C ILE A 63 13.12 -6.46 -6.34
N SER A 64 13.98 -7.33 -5.83
CA SER A 64 14.54 -8.42 -6.63
C SER A 64 13.48 -9.50 -6.83
N ASP A 65 13.19 -9.81 -8.09
CA ASP A 65 12.29 -10.88 -8.47
C ASP A 65 13.09 -12.15 -8.77
N TYR A 66 13.34 -12.95 -7.74
CA TYR A 66 14.14 -14.18 -7.87
C TYR A 66 13.51 -15.22 -8.81
N LYS A 67 12.20 -15.17 -9.05
CA LYS A 67 11.51 -16.13 -9.93
C LYS A 67 11.70 -15.82 -11.39
N ASN A 68 11.79 -14.54 -11.74
CA ASN A 68 11.91 -14.08 -13.12
C ASN A 68 13.31 -13.51 -13.41
N TYR A 69 14.28 -13.74 -12.52
CA TYR A 69 15.69 -13.31 -12.67
C TYR A 69 15.85 -11.81 -12.96
N GLY A 70 14.96 -10.99 -12.44
CA GLY A 70 14.96 -9.57 -12.70
C GLY A 70 14.70 -8.72 -11.46
N GLU A 71 14.77 -7.43 -11.66
CA GLU A 71 14.40 -6.42 -10.70
C GLU A 71 13.02 -5.86 -11.05
N ARG A 72 12.16 -5.71 -10.05
CA ARG A 72 10.89 -5.00 -10.15
C ARG A 72 11.09 -3.59 -9.62
N THR A 73 11.12 -2.65 -10.52
CA THR A 73 11.24 -1.22 -10.19
C THR A 73 9.95 -0.70 -9.61
N GLY A 74 10.03 0.03 -8.51
CA GLY A 74 8.90 0.76 -7.93
C GLY A 74 8.61 2.05 -8.70
N ALA A 75 8.18 1.91 -9.96
CA ALA A 75 7.90 3.04 -10.83
C ALA A 75 6.55 3.71 -10.49
N LEU A 76 6.53 5.04 -10.43
CA LEU A 76 5.35 5.88 -10.24
C LEU A 76 4.55 5.56 -8.96
N ILE A 77 5.23 5.07 -7.93
CA ILE A 77 4.64 4.78 -6.62
C ILE A 77 4.90 5.91 -5.63
N ASP A 78 4.08 5.96 -4.59
CA ASP A 78 4.28 6.90 -3.50
C ASP A 78 5.31 6.36 -2.51
N VAL A 79 6.32 7.16 -2.22
CA VAL A 79 7.29 6.95 -1.14
C VAL A 79 6.94 7.91 -0.02
N ILE A 80 6.85 7.37 1.18
CA ILE A 80 6.39 8.07 2.37
C ILE A 80 7.55 8.22 3.35
N LEU A 81 7.76 9.43 3.82
CA LEU A 81 8.73 9.78 4.86
C LEU A 81 7.96 10.28 6.08
N ASN A 82 8.02 9.52 7.16
CA ASN A 82 7.25 9.74 8.38
C ASN A 82 8.20 9.97 9.56
N PRO A 83 8.20 11.14 10.22
CA PRO A 83 9.06 11.40 11.36
C PRO A 83 8.84 10.38 12.49
N VAL A 84 9.91 9.97 13.15
CA VAL A 84 9.83 9.07 14.30
C VAL A 84 9.13 9.78 15.45
N SER A 85 8.08 9.14 15.94
CA SER A 85 7.27 9.51 17.09
C SER A 85 6.70 8.24 17.74
N ALA A 86 6.05 8.32 18.88
CA ALA A 86 5.37 7.16 19.48
C ALA A 86 4.33 6.56 18.51
N SER A 87 3.54 7.42 17.83
CA SER A 87 2.51 6.98 16.86
C SER A 87 3.10 6.31 15.62
N SER A 88 4.17 6.85 15.04
CA SER A 88 4.82 6.25 13.86
C SER A 88 5.58 4.97 14.21
N THR A 89 6.15 4.90 15.42
CA THR A 89 6.78 3.68 15.94
C THR A 89 5.75 2.59 16.15
N GLN A 90 4.58 2.91 16.73
CA GLN A 90 3.47 1.95 16.81
C GLN A 90 3.08 1.44 15.42
N TRP A 91 2.95 2.33 14.44
CA TRP A 91 2.64 1.91 13.07
C TRP A 91 3.69 0.93 12.53
N PHE A 92 4.98 1.23 12.70
CA PHE A 92 6.05 0.36 12.21
C PHE A 92 6.03 -1.01 12.90
N GLU A 93 5.90 -1.05 14.24
CA GLU A 93 5.89 -2.31 15.00
C GLU A 93 4.61 -3.12 14.76
N GLU A 94 3.44 -2.48 14.83
CA GLU A 94 2.17 -3.21 14.73
C GLU A 94 1.82 -3.56 13.28
N VAL A 95 1.97 -2.61 12.35
CA VAL A 95 1.55 -2.81 10.97
C VAL A 95 2.64 -3.50 10.15
N CYS A 96 3.86 -2.95 10.12
CA CYS A 96 4.93 -3.49 9.29
C CYS A 96 5.46 -4.83 9.83
N ARG A 97 5.78 -4.90 11.13
CA ARG A 97 6.42 -6.08 11.71
C ARG A 97 5.45 -7.18 12.12
N ARG A 98 4.30 -6.83 12.71
CA ARG A 98 3.33 -7.81 13.25
C ARG A 98 2.14 -8.07 12.34
N GLY A 99 1.92 -7.26 11.30
CA GLY A 99 0.78 -7.40 10.39
C GLY A 99 -0.57 -6.99 10.96
N ASN A 100 -0.59 -6.32 12.11
CA ASN A 100 -1.81 -5.81 12.71
C ASN A 100 -2.37 -4.60 11.95
N VAL A 101 -3.57 -4.19 12.28
CA VAL A 101 -4.21 -2.98 11.74
C VAL A 101 -4.43 -1.99 12.86
N LEU A 102 -4.03 -0.73 12.65
CA LEU A 102 -4.32 0.34 13.59
C LEU A 102 -5.75 0.84 13.37
N SER A 103 -6.58 0.74 14.40
CA SER A 103 -7.96 1.24 14.42
C SER A 103 -8.02 2.70 14.92
N GLY A 104 -9.10 3.39 14.58
CA GLY A 104 -9.31 4.78 14.92
C GLY A 104 -8.76 5.77 13.88
N PRO A 105 -9.21 7.04 13.97
CA PRO A 105 -8.87 8.06 12.99
C PRO A 105 -7.40 8.46 13.07
N VAL A 106 -6.85 8.87 11.94
CA VAL A 106 -5.54 9.52 11.86
C VAL A 106 -5.76 11.02 12.04
N SER A 107 -5.14 11.63 13.07
CA SER A 107 -5.26 13.07 13.30
C SER A 107 -4.64 13.88 12.18
N GLU A 108 -5.20 15.05 11.90
CA GLU A 108 -4.66 15.98 10.89
C GLU A 108 -3.25 16.46 11.27
N ALA A 109 -3.00 16.70 12.56
CA ALA A 109 -1.68 17.06 13.07
C ALA A 109 -0.62 15.99 12.77
N TYR A 110 -1.00 14.70 12.74
CA TYR A 110 -0.09 13.62 12.31
C TYR A 110 0.11 13.61 10.80
N ARG A 111 -0.98 13.73 10.03
CA ARG A 111 -0.91 13.74 8.57
C ARG A 111 -0.02 14.84 8.03
N SER A 112 -0.11 16.05 8.59
CA SER A 112 0.68 17.21 8.17
C SER A 112 2.19 17.05 8.37
N ARG A 113 2.61 16.07 9.19
CA ARG A 113 4.04 15.76 9.40
C ARG A 113 4.59 14.72 8.42
N ILE A 114 3.72 13.98 7.76
CA ILE A 114 4.10 12.98 6.78
C ILE A 114 4.40 13.67 5.45
N ARG A 115 5.52 13.32 4.84
CA ARG A 115 5.88 13.78 3.51
C ARG A 115 5.75 12.63 2.53
N THR A 116 5.27 12.93 1.34
CA THR A 116 5.10 11.94 0.27
C THR A 116 5.67 12.51 -1.02
N VAL A 117 6.43 11.68 -1.74
CA VAL A 117 6.89 11.98 -3.09
C VAL A 117 6.58 10.78 -3.98
N LYS A 118 6.42 11.03 -5.26
CA LYS A 118 6.23 9.98 -6.25
C LYS A 118 7.57 9.62 -6.90
N THR A 119 7.85 8.33 -7.06
CA THR A 119 9.01 7.86 -7.82
C THR A 119 8.84 8.17 -9.32
N ASN A 120 9.96 8.30 -10.02
CA ASN A 120 9.96 8.33 -11.48
C ASN A 120 9.82 6.91 -12.08
N GLN A 121 9.87 6.80 -13.41
CA GLN A 121 9.80 5.51 -14.13
C GLN A 121 10.92 4.52 -13.79
N TYR A 122 12.03 5.00 -13.21
CA TYR A 122 13.16 4.18 -12.76
C TYR A 122 13.13 3.86 -11.27
N GLY A 123 12.03 4.21 -10.59
CA GLY A 123 11.87 4.01 -9.16
C GLY A 123 12.64 5.00 -8.28
N GLN A 124 13.25 6.03 -8.87
CA GLN A 124 14.02 7.03 -8.13
C GLN A 124 13.09 8.05 -7.46
N PHE A 125 13.45 8.46 -6.25
CA PHE A 125 12.73 9.49 -5.49
C PHE A 125 13.70 10.49 -4.88
N VAL A 126 13.19 11.69 -4.63
CA VAL A 126 13.93 12.77 -3.98
C VAL A 126 13.01 13.50 -3.01
N PHE A 127 13.44 13.64 -1.78
CA PHE A 127 12.87 14.57 -0.81
C PHE A 127 13.85 15.71 -0.61
N THR A 128 13.41 16.94 -0.83
CA THR A 128 14.17 18.16 -0.58
C THR A 128 13.76 18.80 0.74
N ASP A 129 14.63 19.58 1.34
CA ASP A 129 14.35 20.36 2.53
C ASP A 129 13.74 19.53 3.67
N VAL A 130 14.35 18.37 3.92
CA VAL A 130 13.95 17.48 5.02
C VAL A 130 14.72 17.90 6.28
N PRO A 131 14.07 18.24 7.39
CA PRO A 131 14.79 18.45 8.66
C PRO A 131 15.60 17.20 9.03
N ARG A 132 16.83 17.38 9.49
CA ARG A 132 17.63 16.25 9.96
C ARG A 132 16.98 15.60 11.17
N GLY A 133 17.00 14.27 11.22
CA GLY A 133 16.30 13.52 12.27
C GLY A 133 16.12 12.06 11.91
N ASP A 134 15.29 11.38 12.69
CA ASP A 134 14.94 9.98 12.48
C ASP A 134 13.56 9.87 11.81
N TYR A 135 13.45 8.93 10.87
CA TYR A 135 12.25 8.75 10.06
C TYR A 135 11.98 7.27 9.81
N TYR A 136 10.73 6.97 9.49
CA TYR A 136 10.33 5.74 8.80
C TYR A 136 10.15 6.07 7.32
N LEU A 137 10.94 5.41 6.47
CA LEU A 137 10.82 5.48 5.01
C LEU A 137 10.05 4.25 4.55
N SER A 138 9.01 4.43 3.73
CA SER A 138 8.15 3.31 3.30
C SER A 138 7.56 3.53 1.91
N ALA A 139 7.22 2.42 1.25
CA ALA A 139 6.49 2.42 -0.01
C ALA A 139 5.64 1.14 -0.13
N ARG A 140 4.62 1.19 -0.97
CA ARG A 140 3.85 0.00 -1.36
C ARG A 140 4.20 -0.36 -2.79
N MET A 141 4.75 -1.56 -2.96
CA MET A 141 5.19 -2.08 -4.24
C MET A 141 4.38 -3.32 -4.59
N TYR A 142 3.49 -3.19 -5.57
CA TYR A 142 2.67 -4.30 -6.05
C TYR A 142 2.86 -4.49 -7.54
N TRP A 143 2.81 -5.74 -7.98
CA TRP A 143 2.75 -6.09 -9.40
C TRP A 143 1.81 -7.26 -9.63
N LEU A 144 1.32 -7.38 -10.85
CA LEU A 144 0.51 -8.50 -11.29
C LEU A 144 1.37 -9.46 -12.10
N ASP A 145 1.20 -10.74 -11.85
CA ASP A 145 1.75 -11.81 -12.66
C ASP A 145 0.60 -12.68 -13.15
N THR A 146 0.52 -12.90 -14.47
CA THR A 146 -0.54 -13.69 -15.07
C THR A 146 -0.08 -15.14 -15.13
N LYS A 147 -0.75 -16.01 -14.37
CA LYS A 147 -0.50 -17.45 -14.42
C LYS A 147 -1.51 -18.14 -15.31
N PRO A 148 -1.08 -19.14 -16.10
CA PRO A 148 -1.99 -20.03 -16.81
C PRO A 148 -2.97 -20.64 -15.80
N PHE A 149 -4.25 -20.67 -16.15
CA PHE A 149 -5.37 -21.29 -15.41
C PHE A 149 -5.87 -20.57 -14.14
N THR A 150 -5.10 -19.69 -13.49
CA THR A 150 -5.53 -18.98 -12.27
C THR A 150 -5.80 -17.51 -12.48
N GLY A 151 -5.45 -16.97 -13.65
CA GLY A 151 -5.57 -15.53 -13.93
C GLY A 151 -4.49 -14.68 -13.24
N PRO A 152 -4.68 -13.36 -13.15
CA PRO A 152 -3.71 -12.46 -12.57
C PRO A 152 -3.62 -12.67 -11.04
N VAL A 153 -2.40 -12.83 -10.56
CA VAL A 153 -2.05 -12.91 -9.14
C VAL A 153 -1.26 -11.68 -8.75
N GLN A 154 -1.67 -11.01 -7.68
CA GLN A 154 -0.96 -9.86 -7.16
C GLN A 154 0.15 -10.32 -6.23
N TYR A 155 1.34 -9.77 -6.45
CA TYR A 155 2.54 -9.95 -5.63
C TYR A 155 3.00 -8.61 -5.08
N GLY A 156 3.93 -8.67 -4.11
CA GLY A 156 4.52 -7.51 -3.50
C GLY A 156 3.86 -7.14 -2.18
N GLY A 157 4.05 -5.91 -1.75
CA GLY A 157 3.51 -5.46 -0.47
C GLY A 157 4.14 -4.18 0.03
N LEU A 158 4.12 -4.04 1.36
CA LEU A 158 4.70 -2.92 2.06
C LEU A 158 6.20 -3.17 2.30
N VAL A 159 7.02 -2.20 1.94
CA VAL A 159 8.44 -2.12 2.35
C VAL A 159 8.63 -0.90 3.24
N ALA A 160 9.34 -1.07 4.34
CA ALA A 160 9.59 0.03 5.27
C ALA A 160 10.84 -0.21 6.13
N LYS A 161 11.56 0.87 6.43
CA LYS A 161 12.67 0.87 7.38
C LYS A 161 12.77 2.16 8.16
N LYS A 162 13.40 2.07 9.32
CA LYS A 162 13.84 3.25 10.07
C LYS A 162 15.17 3.75 9.50
N ILE A 163 15.27 5.06 9.31
CA ILE A 163 16.45 5.75 8.79
C ILE A 163 16.81 6.93 9.68
N SER A 164 18.06 7.35 9.62
CA SER A 164 18.57 8.54 10.31
C SER A 164 19.23 9.46 9.30
N LEU A 165 18.71 10.67 9.17
CA LEU A 165 19.23 11.68 8.26
C LEU A 165 20.14 12.64 9.03
N ARG A 166 21.45 12.62 8.73
CA ARG A 166 22.50 13.38 9.47
C ARG A 166 23.30 14.28 8.55
N ASP A 167 23.53 13.88 7.30
CA ASP A 167 24.33 14.61 6.33
C ASP A 167 23.49 15.58 5.50
N SER A 168 24.12 16.42 4.68
CA SER A 168 23.44 17.35 3.79
C SER A 168 22.73 16.65 2.64
N ILE A 169 23.25 15.49 2.21
CA ILE A 169 22.65 14.61 1.21
C ILE A 169 22.79 13.18 1.74
N GLU A 170 21.66 12.46 1.72
CA GLU A 170 21.59 11.05 2.10
C GLU A 170 21.11 10.22 0.91
N THR A 171 21.76 9.08 0.68
CA THR A 171 21.34 8.13 -0.36
C THR A 171 20.86 6.85 0.30
N ILE A 172 19.56 6.57 0.21
CA ILE A 172 18.93 5.45 0.90
C ILE A 172 17.90 4.79 -0.02
N ASP A 173 18.13 3.52 -0.34
CA ASP A 173 17.20 2.74 -1.16
C ASP A 173 16.17 1.98 -0.31
N LEU A 174 15.01 1.70 -0.89
CA LEU A 174 14.02 0.75 -0.38
C LEU A 174 14.06 -0.52 -1.23
N HIS A 175 14.29 -1.67 -0.59
CA HIS A 175 14.49 -2.91 -1.31
C HIS A 175 14.06 -4.17 -0.51
N ASP A 176 14.38 -5.37 -0.99
CA ASP A 176 13.95 -6.66 -0.44
C ASP A 176 14.11 -6.85 1.06
N LYS A 177 15.21 -6.35 1.65
CA LYS A 177 15.48 -6.51 3.08
C LYS A 177 14.52 -5.67 3.94
N ASP A 178 13.83 -4.71 3.33
CA ASP A 178 12.92 -3.78 3.99
C ASP A 178 11.46 -4.26 3.95
N ARG A 179 11.21 -5.53 3.56
CA ARG A 179 9.86 -6.10 3.46
C ARG A 179 9.19 -6.18 4.83
N CYS A 180 7.99 -5.66 4.90
CA CYS A 180 7.08 -5.91 6.01
C CYS A 180 6.42 -7.28 5.81
N GLN A 181 6.99 -8.33 6.41
CA GLN A 181 6.68 -9.73 6.10
C GLN A 181 5.18 -10.06 6.11
N ALA A 182 4.44 -9.47 7.04
CA ALA A 182 2.99 -9.67 7.12
C ALA A 182 2.18 -8.99 6.00
N TYR A 183 2.81 -8.16 5.18
CA TYR A 183 2.20 -7.41 4.07
C TYR A 183 2.87 -7.69 2.74
N TYR A 184 3.65 -8.75 2.66
CA TYR A 184 4.40 -9.09 1.47
C TYR A 184 4.10 -10.52 1.01
N HIS A 185 3.82 -10.71 -0.31
CA HIS A 185 3.55 -12.00 -0.94
C HIS A 185 4.49 -12.28 -2.09
#